data_37e153d497fb7685798833bbf6cb745a
#
_entry.id   37e153d497fb7685798833bbf6cb745a
#
_cell.length_a   1.000
_cell.length_b   1.000
_cell.length_c   1.000
_cell.angle_alpha   90.00
_cell.angle_beta   90.00
_cell.angle_gamma   90.00
#
_symmetry.space_group_name_H-M   'P 1'
#
loop_
_entity.id
_entity.type
_entity.pdbx_description
1 polymer ?
#
loop_
_entity_poly.entity_id
_entity_poly.type
_entity_poly.pdbx_seq_one_letter_code
_entity_poly.pdbx_strand_id
1 'polypeptide(L)'
;MHLVSTGGVTALYFEAPGPESVAQIIRNAGFVGNGYFWHSLIKFYADQRGFSDKVIFDPEAGMFSVIGTYEILDHLREVIESWFNNPQKLADIINNAQDSDVDFDD
;
A
#
# COMPACT_ATOMS: atom_id res chain seq x y z
N MET A 1 0.46 11.19 -3.83
CA MET A 1 1.44 10.31 -3.13
C MET A 1 2.74 11.06 -2.96
N HIS A 2 3.36 10.92 -1.81
CA HIS A 2 4.55 11.70 -1.44
C HIS A 2 5.70 10.77 -1.10
N LEU A 3 6.85 11.03 -1.73
CA LEU A 3 8.11 10.36 -1.42
C LEU A 3 9.08 11.45 -0.96
N VAL A 4 9.44 11.45 0.33
CA VAL A 4 10.19 12.53 0.97
C VAL A 4 11.39 11.97 1.73
N SER A 5 12.55 12.57 1.49
CA SER A 5 13.77 12.22 2.22
C SER A 5 14.21 13.42 3.07
N THR A 6 14.42 13.19 4.37
CA THR A 6 14.84 14.21 5.31
C THR A 6 15.78 13.59 6.35
N GLY A 7 16.98 14.15 6.50
CA GLY A 7 17.93 13.70 7.53
C GLY A 7 18.35 12.24 7.37
N GLY A 8 18.43 11.73 6.15
CA GLY A 8 18.81 10.35 5.88
C GLY A 8 17.66 9.33 6.00
N VAL A 9 16.45 9.80 6.28
CA VAL A 9 15.26 8.97 6.37
C VAL A 9 14.35 9.27 5.19
N THR A 10 13.85 8.22 4.53
CA THR A 10 12.89 8.35 3.43
C THR A 10 11.55 7.77 3.86
N ALA A 11 10.47 8.50 3.54
CA ALA A 11 9.11 8.07 3.81
C ALA A 11 8.28 8.16 2.53
N LEU A 12 7.41 7.17 2.34
CA LEU A 12 6.39 7.16 1.30
C LEU A 12 5.02 7.20 1.98
N TYR A 13 4.17 8.14 1.61
CA TYR A 13 2.85 8.23 2.24
C TYR A 13 1.80 8.81 1.29
N PHE A 14 0.54 8.48 1.56
CA PHE A 14 -0.61 9.05 0.86
C PHE A 14 -1.86 8.94 1.74
N GLU A 15 -2.83 9.82 1.46
CA GLU A 15 -4.12 9.76 2.15
C GLU A 15 -4.92 8.55 1.69
N ALA A 16 -5.42 7.78 2.64
CA ALA A 16 -6.27 6.63 2.37
C ALA A 16 -7.73 7.10 2.22
N PRO A 17 -8.52 6.47 1.35
CA PRO A 17 -8.21 5.26 0.56
C PRO A 17 -7.45 5.51 -0.73
N GLY A 18 -7.16 6.73 -1.12
CA GLY A 18 -6.56 7.10 -2.38
C GLY A 18 -7.57 7.76 -3.32
N PRO A 19 -7.28 7.84 -4.63
CA PRO A 19 -8.20 8.42 -5.62
C PRO A 19 -9.56 7.71 -5.62
N GLU A 20 -10.62 8.39 -6.05
CA GLU A 20 -11.98 7.83 -6.01
C GLU A 20 -12.11 6.53 -6.82
N SER A 21 -11.45 6.42 -7.96
CA SER A 21 -11.46 5.17 -8.75
C SER A 21 -10.87 4.00 -7.97
N VAL A 22 -9.84 4.26 -7.17
CA VAL A 22 -9.21 3.26 -6.29
C VAL A 22 -10.14 2.93 -5.13
N ALA A 23 -10.71 3.95 -4.50
CA ALA A 23 -11.65 3.77 -3.39
C ALA A 23 -12.84 2.89 -3.81
N GLN A 24 -13.33 3.04 -5.04
CA GLN A 24 -14.43 2.24 -5.56
C GLN A 24 -14.05 0.75 -5.65
N ILE A 25 -12.86 0.44 -6.14
CA ILE A 25 -12.35 -0.94 -6.22
C ILE A 25 -12.27 -1.56 -4.83
N ILE A 26 -11.77 -0.82 -3.86
CA ILE A 26 -11.64 -1.28 -2.48
C ILE A 26 -13.02 -1.54 -1.87
N ARG A 27 -13.99 -0.63 -2.07
CA ARG A 27 -15.36 -0.83 -1.59
C ARG A 27 -16.01 -2.04 -2.24
N ASN A 28 -15.78 -2.27 -3.53
CA ASN A 28 -16.30 -3.44 -4.23
C ASN A 28 -15.76 -4.75 -3.66
N ALA A 29 -14.57 -4.72 -3.08
CA ALA A 29 -13.98 -5.88 -2.41
C ALA A 29 -14.46 -6.04 -0.95
N GLY A 30 -15.28 -5.12 -0.45
CA GLY A 30 -15.86 -5.20 0.88
C GLY A 30 -15.10 -4.44 1.95
N PHE A 31 -14.21 -3.51 1.57
CA PHE A 31 -13.38 -2.75 2.51
C PHE A 31 -13.62 -1.24 2.41
N VAL A 32 -13.26 -0.52 3.46
CA VAL A 32 -13.28 0.95 3.46
C VAL A 32 -11.99 1.49 2.82
N GLY A 33 -10.86 0.86 3.09
CA GLY A 33 -9.58 1.27 2.53
C GLY A 33 -8.86 2.29 3.39
N ASN A 34 -8.86 2.10 4.71
CA ASN A 34 -8.10 2.96 5.61
C ASN A 34 -6.59 2.67 5.51
N GLY A 35 -5.78 3.40 6.27
CA GLY A 35 -4.32 3.21 6.26
C GLY A 35 -3.91 1.80 6.66
N TYR A 36 -4.66 1.15 7.53
CA TYR A 36 -4.39 -0.22 7.98
C TYR A 36 -4.71 -1.25 6.89
N PHE A 37 -5.73 -1.00 6.08
CA PHE A 37 -6.00 -1.81 4.88
C PHE A 37 -4.78 -1.80 3.96
N TRP A 38 -4.27 -0.61 3.65
CA TRP A 38 -3.11 -0.46 2.78
C TRP A 38 -1.85 -1.09 3.38
N HIS A 39 -1.68 -0.99 4.70
CA HIS A 39 -0.59 -1.69 5.39
C HIS A 39 -0.65 -3.20 5.11
N SER A 40 -1.81 -3.80 5.32
CA SER A 40 -1.99 -5.25 5.11
C SER A 40 -1.72 -5.64 3.67
N LEU A 41 -2.23 -4.87 2.71
CA LEU A 41 -2.06 -5.16 1.28
C LEU A 41 -0.61 -5.02 0.85
N ILE A 42 0.04 -3.93 1.23
CA ILE A 42 1.42 -3.67 0.83
C ILE A 42 2.39 -4.60 1.55
N LYS A 43 2.11 -4.94 2.80
CA LYS A 43 2.89 -5.96 3.51
C LYS A 43 2.82 -7.32 2.80
N PHE A 44 1.63 -7.72 2.35
CA PHE A 44 1.47 -8.93 1.55
C PHE A 44 2.34 -8.89 0.29
N TYR A 45 2.30 -7.79 -0.44
CA TYR A 45 3.13 -7.59 -1.63
C TYR A 45 4.63 -7.68 -1.27
N ALA A 46 5.05 -6.98 -0.22
CA ALA A 46 6.43 -6.94 0.22
C ALA A 46 6.93 -8.32 0.69
N ASP A 47 6.07 -9.07 1.39
CA ASP A 47 6.39 -10.43 1.82
C ASP A 47 6.65 -11.34 0.62
N GLN A 48 5.84 -11.24 -0.42
CA GLN A 48 6.03 -12.03 -1.64
C GLN A 48 7.32 -11.69 -2.38
N ARG A 49 7.77 -10.44 -2.29
CA ARG A 49 8.99 -9.96 -2.95
C ARG A 49 10.23 -10.02 -2.06
N GLY A 50 10.06 -10.40 -0.79
CA GLY A 50 11.17 -10.61 0.12
C GLY A 50 11.78 -9.35 0.72
N PHE A 51 11.04 -8.23 0.78
CA PHE A 51 11.57 -7.00 1.36
C PHE A 51 10.76 -6.42 2.53
N SER A 52 9.78 -7.15 3.04
CA SER A 52 8.95 -6.63 4.15
C SER A 52 9.76 -6.33 5.41
N ASP A 53 10.86 -7.03 5.64
CA ASP A 53 11.77 -6.80 6.76
C ASP A 53 12.71 -5.60 6.57
N LYS A 54 12.69 -4.99 5.38
CA LYS A 54 13.55 -3.85 5.04
C LYS A 54 12.82 -2.51 5.12
N VAL A 55 11.57 -2.52 5.50
CA VAL A 55 10.74 -1.32 5.65
C VAL A 55 10.06 -1.32 7.00
N ILE A 56 9.67 -0.13 7.45
CA ILE A 56 8.93 0.06 8.69
C ILE A 56 7.59 0.70 8.34
N PHE A 57 6.51 -0.02 8.58
CA PHE A 57 5.17 0.50 8.35
C PHE A 57 4.73 1.38 9.51
N ASP A 58 4.14 2.52 9.20
CA ASP A 58 3.67 3.49 10.18
C ASP A 58 2.31 4.07 9.73
N PRO A 59 1.29 3.22 9.54
CA PRO A 59 0.00 3.69 9.07
C PRO A 59 -0.81 4.37 10.18
N GLU A 60 -1.72 5.24 9.76
CA GLU A 60 -2.79 5.80 10.58
C GLU A 60 -4.11 5.49 9.88
N ALA A 61 -5.24 5.70 10.57
CA ALA A 61 -6.55 5.41 9.98
C ALA A 61 -6.76 6.15 8.65
N GLY A 62 -6.38 7.42 8.59
CA GLY A 62 -6.55 8.25 7.40
C GLY A 62 -5.36 8.29 6.45
N MET A 63 -4.29 7.56 6.73
CA MET A 63 -3.06 7.68 5.93
C MET A 63 -2.26 6.40 5.94
N PHE A 64 -1.80 5.98 4.75
CA PHE A 64 -0.76 4.96 4.65
C PHE A 64 0.61 5.64 4.70
N SER A 65 1.53 5.07 5.47
CA SER A 65 2.91 5.55 5.57
C SER A 65 3.86 4.39 5.76
N VAL A 66 5.02 4.47 5.12
CA VAL A 66 6.08 3.47 5.23
C VAL A 66 7.44 4.16 5.14
N ILE A 67 8.40 3.67 5.92
CA ILE A 67 9.76 4.21 6.02
C ILE A 67 10.74 3.14 5.53
N GLY A 68 11.76 3.56 4.79
CA GLY A 68 12.80 2.64 4.29
C GLY A 68 13.84 3.39 3.49
N THR A 69 14.63 2.66 2.69
CA THR A 69 15.59 3.28 1.79
C THR A 69 14.85 3.93 0.62
N TYR A 70 15.45 4.94 0.04
CA TYR A 70 14.89 5.61 -1.14
C TYR A 70 14.62 4.62 -2.27
N GLU A 71 15.56 3.72 -2.53
CA GLU A 71 15.46 2.77 -3.65
C GLU A 71 14.25 1.84 -3.50
N ILE A 72 14.05 1.30 -2.31
CA ILE A 72 12.92 0.40 -2.04
C ILE A 72 11.61 1.18 -2.11
N LEU A 73 11.56 2.36 -1.52
CA LEU A 73 10.32 3.15 -1.49
C LEU A 73 9.98 3.74 -2.86
N ASP A 74 10.98 4.08 -3.67
CA ASP A 74 10.73 4.54 -5.03
C ASP A 74 10.14 3.42 -5.89
N HIS A 75 10.66 2.20 -5.75
CA HIS A 75 10.09 1.03 -6.39
C HIS A 75 8.63 0.80 -5.94
N LEU A 76 8.40 0.85 -4.63
CA LEU A 76 7.07 0.67 -4.07
C LEU A 76 6.10 1.75 -4.57
N ARG A 77 6.56 3.00 -4.66
CA ARG A 77 5.78 4.09 -5.24
C ARG A 77 5.35 3.77 -6.67
N GLU A 78 6.25 3.29 -7.50
CA GLU A 78 5.93 2.91 -8.89
C GLU A 78 4.89 1.80 -8.94
N VAL A 79 5.00 0.81 -8.08
CA VAL A 79 4.04 -0.30 -8.00
C VAL A 79 2.66 0.21 -7.60
N ILE A 80 2.58 1.02 -6.54
CA ILE A 80 1.30 1.55 -6.06
C ILE A 80 0.68 2.48 -7.11
N GLU A 81 1.47 3.34 -7.76
CA GLU A 81 0.96 4.19 -8.83
C GLU A 81 0.43 3.36 -10.01
N SER A 82 1.07 2.22 -10.30
CA SER A 82 0.56 1.32 -11.35
C SER A 82 -0.81 0.76 -10.97
N TRP A 83 -1.05 0.48 -9.69
CA TRP A 83 -2.37 0.06 -9.22
C TRP A 83 -3.39 1.19 -9.29
N PHE A 84 -2.98 2.43 -8.95
CA PHE A 84 -3.85 3.59 -9.04
C PHE A 84 -4.29 3.87 -10.48
N ASN A 85 -3.41 3.59 -11.44
CA ASN A 85 -3.67 3.83 -12.86
C ASN A 85 -4.30 2.64 -13.59
N ASN A 86 -4.40 1.49 -12.93
CA ASN A 86 -4.98 0.29 -13.51
C ASN A 86 -5.84 -0.43 -12.46
N PRO A 87 -7.14 -0.13 -12.40
CA PRO A 87 -8.05 -0.74 -11.42
C PRO A 87 -8.02 -2.26 -11.40
N GLN A 88 -7.82 -2.91 -12.56
CA GLN A 88 -7.78 -4.37 -12.63
C GLN A 88 -6.56 -4.94 -11.88
N LYS A 89 -5.42 -4.28 -11.96
CA LYS A 89 -4.24 -4.70 -11.21
C LYS A 89 -4.46 -4.61 -9.72
N LEU A 90 -5.13 -3.55 -9.26
CA LEU A 90 -5.47 -3.40 -7.86
C LEU A 90 -6.43 -4.50 -7.41
N ALA A 91 -7.49 -4.76 -8.18
CA ALA A 91 -8.42 -5.83 -7.88
C ALA A 91 -7.72 -7.18 -7.79
N ASP A 92 -6.79 -7.45 -8.69
CA ASP A 92 -6.06 -8.71 -8.73
C ASP A 92 -5.19 -8.90 -7.48
N ILE A 93 -4.47 -7.88 -7.04
CA ILE A 93 -3.63 -8.01 -5.83
C ILE A 93 -4.49 -8.15 -4.56
N ILE A 94 -5.63 -7.47 -4.49
CA ILE A 94 -6.57 -7.62 -3.37
C ILE A 94 -7.09 -9.06 -3.34
N ASN A 95 -7.51 -9.61 -4.49
CA ASN A 95 -8.00 -10.99 -4.58
C ASN A 95 -6.91 -12.00 -4.19
N ASN A 96 -5.68 -11.79 -4.63
CA ASN A 96 -4.57 -12.66 -4.28
C ASN A 96 -4.31 -12.64 -2.77
N ALA A 97 -4.39 -11.48 -2.14
CA ALA A 97 -4.22 -11.34 -0.69
C ALA A 97 -5.34 -12.07 0.06
N GLN A 98 -6.60 -11.93 -0.39
CA GLN A 98 -7.74 -12.62 0.20
C GLN A 98 -7.60 -14.14 0.06
N ASP A 99 -7.17 -14.63 -1.11
CA ASP A 99 -6.94 -16.05 -1.35
C ASP A 99 -5.80 -16.62 -0.51
N SER A 100 -4.89 -15.76 -0.06
CA SER A 100 -3.77 -16.14 0.81
C SER A 100 -4.09 -15.95 2.30
N ASP A 101 -5.35 -15.75 2.64
CA ASP A 101 -5.85 -15.58 4.02
C ASP A 101 -5.24 -14.38 4.74
N VAL A 102 -4.92 -13.32 4.03
CA VAL A 102 -4.49 -12.07 4.65
C VAL A 102 -5.64 -11.50 5.48
N ASP A 103 -5.35 -11.19 6.74
CA ASP A 103 -6.30 -10.55 7.65
C ASP A 103 -6.17 -9.04 7.50
N PHE A 104 -7.07 -8.44 6.75
CA PHE A 104 -7.07 -7.00 6.55
C PHE A 104 -7.62 -6.29 7.79
N ASP A 105 -6.81 -5.40 8.33
CA ASP A 105 -7.15 -4.61 9.51
C ASP A 105 -7.76 -3.26 9.04
N ASP A 106 -9.02 -3.31 8.63
CA ASP A 106 -9.67 -2.19 7.97
C ASP A 106 -10.81 -1.56 8.83
#